data_0aae64ef2948f5ca05464a9b6fbfadd7
#
_entry.id   0aae64ef2948f5ca05464a9b6fbfadd7
#
_cell.length_a   1.000
_cell.length_b   1.000
_cell.length_c   1.000
_cell.angle_alpha   90.00
_cell.angle_beta   90.00
_cell.angle_gamma   90.00
#
_symmetry.space_group_name_H-M   'P 1'
#
loop_
_entity.id
_entity.type
_entity.pdbx_description
1 polymer ?
#
loop_
_entity_poly.entity_id
_entity_poly.type
_entity_poly.pdbx_seq_one_letter_code
_entity_poly.pdbx_strand_id
1 'polypeptide(L)'
;MISESRTGDVFHPGLFISMAIDHIGSTILSQYSIFRWIGRIAFPIFCYCLTVGLLYTHDIKKYLIRLGVFAVISQPFYILAFFPRDFMGNITVLNIYFTLFVSLLAVWGFKEKKWWIFVGSFLFACMVNIDYSVTGIILMLIFYLCRNKPKLGMLFYTLTYIPAFYNSSLDDPLALIVGNHVIGFDIFAICAIPLIFIKTATNIKISKWFFYSFYPIHLLLIFIVRLLLKI
;
A
#
# COMPACT_ATOMS: atom_id res chain seq x y z
N MET A 1 -0.09 9.93 19.18
CA MET A 1 -0.72 9.66 17.87
C MET A 1 -1.36 8.29 17.82
N ILE A 2 -0.71 7.25 18.21
CA ILE A 2 -1.33 5.93 18.45
C ILE A 2 -1.63 5.87 19.96
N SER A 3 -2.60 6.69 20.43
CA SER A 3 -3.13 6.57 21.78
C SER A 3 -4.25 5.54 21.75
N GLU A 4 -4.38 4.74 22.79
CA GLU A 4 -5.40 3.78 23.23
C GLU A 4 -6.74 3.65 22.45
N SER A 5 -6.86 4.20 21.23
CA SER A 5 -8.00 3.97 20.36
C SER A 5 -7.94 2.51 19.89
N ARG A 6 -8.97 1.76 20.23
CA ARG A 6 -9.16 0.36 19.82
C ARG A 6 -8.97 0.26 18.29
N THR A 7 -8.46 -0.85 17.81
CA THR A 7 -8.20 -1.16 16.38
C THR A 7 -9.34 -0.82 15.39
N GLY A 8 -10.54 -0.50 15.90
CA GLY A 8 -11.68 -0.05 15.09
C GLY A 8 -11.68 1.44 14.74
N ASP A 9 -10.88 2.27 15.43
CA ASP A 9 -10.93 3.73 15.29
C ASP A 9 -9.90 4.26 14.26
N VAL A 10 -9.09 3.38 13.67
CA VAL A 10 -8.00 3.75 12.71
C VAL A 10 -8.44 3.62 11.26
N PHE A 11 -9.70 3.25 11.05
CA PHE A 11 -10.19 2.98 9.71
C PHE A 11 -10.57 4.27 8.97
N HIS A 12 -9.94 4.50 7.80
CA HIS A 12 -10.31 5.56 6.87
C HIS A 12 -11.09 4.97 5.67
N PRO A 13 -12.37 5.33 5.48
CA PRO A 13 -13.15 4.89 4.31
C PRO A 13 -12.48 5.29 2.98
N GLY A 14 -11.78 6.41 2.97
CA GLY A 14 -11.01 6.88 1.81
C GLY A 14 -9.93 5.92 1.31
N LEU A 15 -9.49 4.98 2.15
CA LEU A 15 -8.52 3.94 1.80
C LEU A 15 -9.00 3.06 0.64
N PHE A 16 -10.20 2.48 0.77
CA PHE A 16 -10.76 1.58 -0.24
C PHE A 16 -11.16 2.33 -1.50
N ILE A 17 -11.66 3.56 -1.33
CA ILE A 17 -12.04 4.44 -2.44
C ILE A 17 -10.81 4.81 -3.25
N SER A 18 -9.73 5.26 -2.61
CA SER A 18 -8.49 5.65 -3.33
C SER A 18 -7.83 4.45 -4.01
N MET A 19 -7.86 3.25 -3.39
CA MET A 19 -7.35 2.04 -4.00
C MET A 19 -8.18 1.61 -5.23
N ALA A 20 -9.51 1.66 -5.14
CA ALA A 20 -10.37 1.36 -6.29
C ALA A 20 -10.16 2.37 -7.42
N ILE A 21 -10.04 3.66 -7.11
CA ILE A 21 -9.74 4.72 -8.08
C ILE A 21 -8.39 4.46 -8.77
N ASP A 22 -7.35 4.09 -8.02
CA ASP A 22 -6.03 3.75 -8.57
C ASP A 22 -6.11 2.63 -9.60
N HIS A 23 -6.79 1.53 -9.25
CA HIS A 23 -6.88 0.37 -10.10
C HIS A 23 -7.77 0.61 -11.34
N ILE A 24 -8.86 1.36 -11.20
CA ILE A 24 -9.67 1.81 -12.34
C ILE A 24 -8.84 2.72 -13.26
N GLY A 25 -8.08 3.65 -12.67
CA GLY A 25 -7.19 4.54 -13.41
C GLY A 25 -6.09 3.79 -14.15
N SER A 26 -5.54 2.71 -13.60
CA SER A 26 -4.48 1.95 -14.25
C SER A 26 -4.98 0.95 -15.30
N THR A 27 -6.25 0.54 -15.26
CA THR A 27 -6.77 -0.55 -16.10
C THR A 27 -7.81 -0.12 -17.12
N ILE A 28 -8.67 0.82 -16.77
CA ILE A 28 -9.83 1.24 -17.60
C ILE A 28 -9.65 2.68 -18.10
N LEU A 29 -9.18 3.58 -17.25
CA LEU A 29 -9.08 5.03 -17.50
C LEU A 29 -7.62 5.49 -17.55
N SER A 30 -6.73 4.71 -18.18
CA SER A 30 -5.27 4.94 -18.19
C SER A 30 -4.86 6.27 -18.84
N GLN A 31 -5.73 6.86 -19.66
CA GLN A 31 -5.50 8.20 -20.27
C GLN A 31 -5.60 9.35 -19.25
N TYR A 32 -6.15 9.11 -18.05
CA TYR A 32 -6.32 10.15 -17.03
C TYR A 32 -5.40 9.93 -15.83
N SER A 33 -4.26 10.58 -15.79
CA SER A 33 -3.25 10.45 -14.72
C SER A 33 -3.79 10.78 -13.32
N ILE A 34 -4.84 11.64 -13.22
CA ILE A 34 -5.42 12.08 -11.94
C ILE A 34 -5.89 10.89 -11.08
N PHE A 35 -6.40 9.80 -11.68
CA PHE A 35 -6.83 8.61 -10.94
C PHE A 35 -5.64 7.93 -10.24
N ARG A 36 -4.48 7.90 -10.91
CA ARG A 36 -3.23 7.35 -10.37
C ARG A 36 -2.67 8.24 -9.26
N TRP A 37 -2.77 9.55 -9.38
CA TRP A 37 -2.34 10.50 -8.36
C TRP A 37 -3.15 10.36 -7.07
N ILE A 38 -4.48 10.26 -7.17
CA ILE A 38 -5.36 10.02 -6.02
C ILE A 38 -5.05 8.65 -5.40
N GLY A 39 -4.77 7.65 -6.23
CA GLY A 39 -4.45 6.29 -5.80
C GLY A 39 -3.23 6.18 -4.90
N ARG A 40 -2.21 7.06 -5.07
CA ARG A 40 -0.99 7.04 -4.25
C ARG A 40 -1.25 7.20 -2.75
N ILE A 41 -2.38 7.76 -2.36
CA ILE A 41 -2.78 7.92 -0.96
C ILE A 41 -3.07 6.57 -0.27
N ALA A 42 -3.53 5.56 -1.02
CA ALA A 42 -3.97 4.28 -0.47
C ALA A 42 -2.84 3.53 0.25
N PHE A 43 -1.68 3.36 -0.41
CA PHE A 43 -0.60 2.52 0.10
C PHE A 43 -0.06 2.95 1.47
N PRO A 44 0.29 4.24 1.70
CA PRO A 44 0.75 4.67 3.03
C PRO A 44 -0.31 4.49 4.12
N ILE A 45 -1.60 4.68 3.81
CA ILE A 45 -2.67 4.44 4.78
C ILE A 45 -2.76 2.95 5.13
N PHE A 46 -2.61 2.04 4.14
CA PHE A 46 -2.52 0.60 4.41
C PHE A 46 -1.34 0.27 5.32
N CYS A 47 -0.15 0.79 5.03
CA CYS A 47 1.04 0.60 5.87
C CYS A 47 0.79 1.09 7.31
N TYR A 48 0.13 2.24 7.47
CA TYR A 48 -0.24 2.77 8.77
C TYR A 48 -1.22 1.85 9.50
N CYS A 49 -2.33 1.45 8.86
CA CYS A 49 -3.34 0.56 9.45
C CYS A 49 -2.73 -0.78 9.88
N LEU A 50 -1.87 -1.37 9.05
CA LEU A 50 -1.20 -2.63 9.38
C LEU A 50 -0.21 -2.49 10.54
N THR A 51 0.51 -1.37 10.61
CA THR A 51 1.42 -1.07 11.73
C THR A 51 0.64 -0.91 13.04
N VAL A 52 -0.51 -0.22 13.00
CA VAL A 52 -1.41 -0.14 14.17
C VAL A 52 -1.92 -1.53 14.53
N GLY A 53 -2.34 -2.33 13.55
CA GLY A 53 -2.73 -3.71 13.75
C GLY A 53 -1.64 -4.54 14.44
N LEU A 54 -0.36 -4.38 14.06
CA LEU A 54 0.78 -5.05 14.70
C LEU A 54 0.95 -4.67 16.18
N LEU A 55 0.64 -3.43 16.55
CA LEU A 55 0.79 -2.95 17.92
C LEU A 55 -0.30 -3.49 18.86
N TYR A 56 -1.51 -3.69 18.35
CA TYR A 56 -2.69 -4.04 19.17
C TYR A 56 -3.18 -5.49 19.00
N THR A 57 -2.61 -6.27 18.07
CA THR A 57 -3.00 -7.67 17.90
C THR A 57 -2.47 -8.56 19.01
N HIS A 58 -3.32 -9.44 19.56
CA HIS A 58 -2.89 -10.46 20.52
C HIS A 58 -2.12 -11.61 19.85
N ASP A 59 -2.43 -11.90 18.58
CA ASP A 59 -1.81 -13.02 17.84
C ASP A 59 -1.31 -12.55 16.48
N ILE A 60 -0.06 -12.11 16.47
CA ILE A 60 0.62 -11.63 15.26
C ILE A 60 0.80 -12.73 14.22
N LYS A 61 0.99 -13.99 14.64
CA LYS A 61 1.14 -15.10 13.70
C LYS A 61 -0.14 -15.29 12.89
N LYS A 62 -1.31 -15.32 13.55
CA LYS A 62 -2.60 -15.38 12.85
C LYS A 62 -2.84 -14.17 11.96
N TYR A 63 -2.35 -12.99 12.37
CA TYR A 63 -2.45 -11.78 11.56
C TYR A 63 -1.63 -11.89 10.27
N LEU A 64 -0.36 -12.30 10.37
CA LEU A 64 0.52 -12.55 9.23
C LEU A 64 -0.02 -13.65 8.32
N ILE A 65 -0.48 -14.79 8.90
CA ILE A 65 -1.06 -15.89 8.11
C ILE A 65 -2.26 -15.40 7.30
N ARG A 66 -3.17 -14.64 7.89
CA ARG A 66 -4.32 -14.09 7.15
C ARG A 66 -3.87 -13.20 6.00
N LEU A 67 -2.92 -12.29 6.25
CA LEU A 67 -2.41 -11.40 5.20
C LEU A 67 -1.74 -12.18 4.07
N GLY A 68 -0.91 -13.18 4.40
CA GLY A 68 -0.26 -14.06 3.42
C GLY A 68 -1.25 -14.90 2.62
N VAL A 69 -2.27 -15.48 3.28
CA VAL A 69 -3.33 -16.24 2.58
C VAL A 69 -4.08 -15.35 1.58
N PHE A 70 -4.44 -14.13 1.98
CA PHE A 70 -5.10 -13.21 1.05
C PHE A 70 -4.18 -12.67 -0.04
N ALA A 71 -2.86 -12.59 0.20
CA ALA A 71 -1.88 -12.30 -0.86
C ALA A 71 -1.92 -13.37 -1.97
N VAL A 72 -1.94 -14.65 -1.58
CA VAL A 72 -2.03 -15.78 -2.52
C VAL A 72 -3.38 -15.83 -3.22
N ILE A 73 -4.48 -15.69 -2.47
CA ILE A 73 -5.85 -15.68 -3.04
C ILE A 73 -6.02 -14.54 -4.05
N SER A 74 -5.44 -13.37 -3.78
CA SER A 74 -5.58 -12.19 -4.64
C SER A 74 -4.72 -12.24 -5.90
N GLN A 75 -3.70 -13.09 -5.94
CA GLN A 75 -2.75 -13.15 -7.06
C GLN A 75 -3.41 -13.42 -8.41
N PRO A 76 -4.26 -14.44 -8.59
CA PRO A 76 -4.91 -14.67 -9.88
C PRO A 76 -5.80 -13.51 -10.30
N PHE A 77 -6.53 -12.87 -9.37
CA PHE A 77 -7.39 -11.73 -9.70
C PHE A 77 -6.56 -10.50 -10.09
N TYR A 78 -5.40 -10.30 -9.45
CA TYR A 78 -4.46 -9.26 -9.81
C TYR A 78 -3.95 -9.42 -11.24
N ILE A 79 -3.49 -10.62 -11.59
CA ILE A 79 -2.96 -10.89 -12.94
C ILE A 79 -4.08 -10.73 -13.98
N LEU A 80 -5.28 -11.26 -13.72
CA LEU A 80 -6.42 -11.12 -14.62
C LEU A 80 -6.84 -9.66 -14.83
N ALA A 81 -6.78 -8.84 -13.78
CA ALA A 81 -7.16 -7.43 -13.86
C ALA A 81 -6.13 -6.59 -14.63
N PHE A 82 -4.83 -6.82 -14.42
CA PHE A 82 -3.77 -5.99 -14.96
C PHE A 82 -3.12 -6.55 -16.24
N PHE A 83 -3.03 -7.88 -16.37
CA PHE A 83 -2.34 -8.58 -17.45
C PHE A 83 -3.23 -9.66 -18.11
N PRO A 84 -4.44 -9.33 -18.56
CA PRO A 84 -5.41 -10.34 -19.04
C PRO A 84 -4.95 -11.12 -20.27
N ARG A 85 -4.01 -10.55 -21.05
CA ARG A 85 -3.49 -11.17 -22.29
C ARG A 85 -2.27 -12.06 -22.08
N ASP A 86 -1.58 -11.92 -20.95
CA ASP A 86 -0.36 -12.67 -20.65
C ASP A 86 -0.31 -13.05 -19.17
N PHE A 87 -1.20 -13.98 -18.80
CA PHE A 87 -1.31 -14.47 -17.42
C PHE A 87 -0.04 -15.18 -16.97
N MET A 88 0.51 -16.07 -17.80
CA MET A 88 1.67 -16.89 -17.42
C MET A 88 2.96 -16.09 -17.37
N GLY A 89 3.17 -15.15 -18.30
CA GLY A 89 4.36 -14.30 -18.30
C GLY A 89 4.45 -13.37 -17.08
N ASN A 90 3.30 -13.03 -16.48
CA ASN A 90 3.24 -12.10 -15.34
C ASN A 90 2.96 -12.78 -13.99
N ILE A 91 3.02 -14.13 -13.90
CA ILE A 91 2.73 -14.85 -12.65
C ILE A 91 3.68 -14.50 -11.51
N THR A 92 4.87 -14.02 -11.82
CA THR A 92 5.93 -13.61 -10.87
C THR A 92 5.81 -12.14 -10.44
N VAL A 93 4.94 -11.35 -11.08
CA VAL A 93 4.64 -9.96 -10.65
C VAL A 93 3.67 -10.05 -9.48
N LEU A 94 4.19 -9.88 -8.27
CA LEU A 94 3.43 -10.10 -7.04
C LEU A 94 2.58 -8.89 -6.69
N ASN A 95 1.35 -9.15 -6.26
CA ASN A 95 0.40 -8.11 -5.86
C ASN A 95 0.80 -7.41 -4.55
N ILE A 96 0.15 -6.27 -4.27
CA ILE A 96 0.44 -5.39 -3.13
C ILE A 96 0.36 -6.09 -1.76
N TYR A 97 -0.45 -7.13 -1.59
CA TYR A 97 -0.53 -7.84 -0.32
C TYR A 97 0.76 -8.59 0.02
N PHE A 98 1.54 -9.02 -0.97
CA PHE A 98 2.88 -9.56 -0.72
C PHE A 98 3.82 -8.47 -0.16
N THR A 99 3.79 -7.26 -0.73
CA THR A 99 4.57 -6.13 -0.18
C THR A 99 4.18 -5.85 1.27
N LEU A 100 2.88 -5.75 1.54
CA LEU A 100 2.35 -5.49 2.87
C LEU A 100 2.70 -6.62 3.86
N PHE A 101 2.65 -7.88 3.42
CA PHE A 101 3.03 -9.04 4.22
C PHE A 101 4.52 -9.02 4.57
N VAL A 102 5.39 -8.82 3.57
CA VAL A 102 6.85 -8.77 3.77
C VAL A 102 7.23 -7.59 4.65
N SER A 103 6.61 -6.44 4.45
CA SER A 103 6.84 -5.24 5.25
C SER A 103 6.42 -5.44 6.71
N LEU A 104 5.25 -6.04 6.93
CA LEU A 104 4.77 -6.35 8.28
C LEU A 104 5.65 -7.39 8.98
N LEU A 105 6.12 -8.41 8.24
CA LEU A 105 7.03 -9.44 8.71
C LEU A 105 8.37 -8.82 9.14
N ALA A 106 8.91 -7.88 8.34
CA ALA A 106 10.13 -7.15 8.66
C ALA A 106 9.98 -6.37 9.97
N VAL A 107 8.90 -5.58 10.11
CA VAL A 107 8.69 -4.77 11.32
C VAL A 107 8.42 -5.64 12.54
N TRP A 108 7.74 -6.78 12.39
CA TRP A 108 7.61 -7.76 13.46
C TRP A 108 8.97 -8.36 13.86
N GLY A 109 9.81 -8.73 12.89
CA GLY A 109 11.18 -9.20 13.15
C GLY A 109 12.02 -8.17 13.91
N PHE A 110 11.93 -6.89 13.49
CA PHE A 110 12.57 -5.77 14.18
C PHE A 110 12.05 -5.60 15.62
N LYS A 111 10.74 -5.60 15.83
CA LYS A 111 10.10 -5.49 17.15
C LYS A 111 10.55 -6.58 18.11
N GLU A 112 10.61 -7.85 17.63
CA GLU A 112 10.96 -9.03 18.43
C GLU A 112 12.47 -9.28 18.49
N LYS A 113 13.30 -8.36 17.94
CA LYS A 113 14.75 -8.49 17.83
C LYS A 113 15.21 -9.74 17.08
N LYS A 114 14.37 -10.27 16.19
CA LYS A 114 14.67 -11.40 15.30
C LYS A 114 15.31 -10.88 14.02
N TRP A 115 16.56 -10.46 14.12
CA TRP A 115 17.28 -9.77 13.03
C TRP A 115 17.34 -10.56 11.73
N TRP A 116 17.38 -11.87 11.80
CA TRP A 116 17.35 -12.73 10.61
C TRP A 116 16.04 -12.61 9.83
N ILE A 117 14.89 -12.43 10.50
CA ILE A 117 13.60 -12.18 9.84
C ILE A 117 13.61 -10.80 9.17
N PHE A 118 14.09 -9.79 9.90
CA PHE A 118 14.18 -8.42 9.38
C PHE A 118 15.05 -8.36 8.13
N VAL A 119 16.29 -8.88 8.20
CA VAL A 119 17.24 -8.89 7.09
C VAL A 119 16.72 -9.75 5.93
N GLY A 120 16.17 -10.94 6.20
CA GLY A 120 15.59 -11.81 5.18
C GLY A 120 14.44 -11.15 4.44
N SER A 121 13.54 -10.48 5.15
CA SER A 121 12.42 -9.72 4.54
C SER A 121 12.92 -8.56 3.70
N PHE A 122 13.95 -7.84 4.17
CA PHE A 122 14.56 -6.73 3.44
C PHE A 122 15.21 -7.21 2.14
N LEU A 123 16.03 -8.26 2.21
CA LEU A 123 16.65 -8.87 1.03
C LEU A 123 15.61 -9.38 0.04
N PHE A 124 14.56 -10.04 0.53
CA PHE A 124 13.45 -10.49 -0.32
C PHE A 124 12.80 -9.31 -1.07
N ALA A 125 12.52 -8.19 -0.37
CA ALA A 125 11.95 -6.99 -0.98
C ALA A 125 12.87 -6.34 -2.02
N CYS A 126 14.20 -6.50 -1.89
CA CYS A 126 15.16 -6.02 -2.88
C CYS A 126 15.27 -6.92 -4.12
N MET A 127 15.08 -8.24 -3.95
CA MET A 127 15.36 -9.23 -5.00
C MET A 127 14.12 -9.63 -5.81
N VAL A 128 12.93 -9.51 -5.23
CA VAL A 128 11.67 -9.93 -5.84
C VAL A 128 10.92 -8.73 -6.37
N ASN A 129 10.33 -8.87 -7.56
CA ASN A 129 9.51 -7.82 -8.17
C ASN A 129 8.15 -7.72 -7.46
N ILE A 130 8.11 -6.92 -6.40
CA ILE A 130 6.90 -6.59 -5.63
C ILE A 130 6.61 -5.10 -5.74
N ASP A 131 5.33 -4.74 -5.72
CA ASP A 131 4.90 -3.34 -5.71
C ASP A 131 5.52 -2.59 -4.53
N TYR A 132 6.02 -1.35 -4.77
CA TYR A 132 6.67 -0.51 -3.75
C TYR A 132 7.93 -1.09 -3.07
N SER A 133 8.38 -2.29 -3.41
CA SER A 133 9.65 -2.87 -2.95
C SER A 133 9.93 -2.58 -1.45
N VAL A 134 11.09 -2.03 -1.12
CA VAL A 134 11.49 -1.69 0.26
C VAL A 134 10.74 -0.49 0.86
N THR A 135 10.06 0.31 0.07
CA THR A 135 9.32 1.49 0.57
C THR A 135 8.27 1.10 1.61
N GLY A 136 7.61 -0.06 1.43
CA GLY A 136 6.66 -0.57 2.41
C GLY A 136 7.30 -0.84 3.77
N ILE A 137 8.50 -1.41 3.80
CA ILE A 137 9.26 -1.66 5.04
C ILE A 137 9.63 -0.33 5.70
N ILE A 138 10.13 0.63 4.91
CA ILE A 138 10.53 1.96 5.41
C ILE A 138 9.33 2.68 6.03
N LEU A 139 8.19 2.73 5.34
CA LEU A 139 6.99 3.41 5.84
C LEU A 139 6.49 2.76 7.13
N MET A 140 6.38 1.43 7.18
CA MET A 140 5.92 0.74 8.40
C MET A 140 6.90 0.91 9.55
N LEU A 141 8.22 0.94 9.31
CA LEU A 141 9.22 1.25 10.34
C LEU A 141 9.08 2.67 10.85
N ILE A 142 8.88 3.66 9.98
CA ILE A 142 8.65 5.07 10.38
C ILE A 142 7.43 5.14 11.29
N PHE A 143 6.31 4.53 10.90
CA PHE A 143 5.09 4.52 11.70
C PHE A 143 5.28 3.81 13.05
N TYR A 144 6.05 2.72 13.08
CA TYR A 144 6.35 1.99 14.31
C TYR A 144 7.27 2.79 15.24
N LEU A 145 8.38 3.34 14.73
CA LEU A 145 9.39 4.03 15.53
C LEU A 145 8.91 5.41 16.00
N CYS A 146 8.21 6.13 15.12
CA CYS A 146 7.73 7.48 15.38
C CYS A 146 6.31 7.53 15.98
N ARG A 147 5.75 6.39 16.44
CA ARG A 147 4.38 6.29 16.95
C ARG A 147 4.04 7.30 18.05
N ASN A 148 5.03 7.67 18.88
CA ASN A 148 4.88 8.64 19.97
C ASN A 148 5.40 10.06 19.61
N LYS A 149 5.92 10.25 18.39
CA LYS A 149 6.53 11.49 17.91
C LYS A 149 5.98 11.86 16.54
N PRO A 150 4.72 12.34 16.48
CA PRO A 150 4.02 12.56 15.19
C PRO A 150 4.75 13.52 14.25
N LYS A 151 5.33 14.61 14.78
CA LYS A 151 6.08 15.58 13.96
C LYS A 151 7.31 14.95 13.30
N LEU A 152 8.02 14.09 14.05
CA LEU A 152 9.17 13.35 13.51
C LEU A 152 8.74 12.30 12.48
N GLY A 153 7.64 11.61 12.74
CA GLY A 153 7.04 10.67 11.79
C GLY A 153 6.63 11.35 10.48
N MET A 154 6.01 12.52 10.58
CA MET A 154 5.64 13.34 9.42
C MET A 154 6.88 13.76 8.62
N LEU A 155 7.94 14.19 9.29
CA LEU A 155 9.20 14.56 8.65
C LEU A 155 9.79 13.38 7.88
N PHE A 156 10.02 12.22 8.53
CA PHE A 156 10.60 11.05 7.86
C PHE A 156 9.71 10.51 6.76
N TYR A 157 8.38 10.54 6.95
CA TYR A 157 7.42 10.19 5.91
C TYR A 157 7.60 11.05 4.67
N THR A 158 7.66 12.38 4.83
CA THR A 158 7.87 13.32 3.71
C THR A 158 9.22 13.07 3.03
N LEU A 159 10.29 12.84 3.81
CA LEU A 159 11.61 12.54 3.27
C LEU A 159 11.65 11.27 2.41
N THR A 160 10.78 10.29 2.68
CA THR A 160 10.71 9.05 1.88
C THR A 160 10.32 9.33 0.41
N TYR A 161 9.61 10.42 0.15
CA TYR A 161 9.15 10.78 -1.20
C TYR A 161 10.03 11.81 -1.92
N ILE A 162 11.14 12.26 -1.30
CA ILE A 162 12.12 13.14 -1.97
C ILE A 162 12.65 12.52 -3.29
N PRO A 163 12.93 11.20 -3.38
CA PRO A 163 13.40 10.62 -4.63
C PRO A 163 12.46 10.83 -5.83
N ALA A 164 11.16 11.08 -5.61
CA ALA A 164 10.22 11.40 -6.68
C ALA A 164 10.58 12.67 -7.47
N PHE A 165 11.39 13.57 -6.89
CA PHE A 165 11.91 14.74 -7.61
C PHE A 165 13.10 14.45 -8.54
N TYR A 166 13.76 13.30 -8.36
CA TYR A 166 15.00 12.99 -9.09
C TYR A 166 14.87 11.77 -10.00
N ASN A 167 13.92 10.88 -9.74
CA ASN A 167 13.80 9.58 -10.42
C ASN A 167 12.73 9.57 -11.52
N SER A 168 12.26 10.74 -11.95
CA SER A 168 11.22 10.84 -13.00
C SER A 168 11.80 11.31 -14.30
N SER A 169 11.34 10.71 -15.41
CA SER A 169 11.70 11.12 -16.78
C SER A 169 10.55 11.87 -17.46
N LEU A 170 10.87 12.63 -18.49
CA LEU A 170 9.87 13.29 -19.34
C LEU A 170 8.96 12.30 -20.07
N ASP A 171 9.42 11.07 -20.24
CA ASP A 171 8.66 10.00 -20.90
C ASP A 171 7.63 9.32 -19.99
N ASP A 172 7.63 9.64 -18.68
CA ASP A 172 6.64 9.08 -17.76
C ASP A 172 5.29 9.81 -17.90
N PRO A 173 4.25 9.16 -18.44
CA PRO A 173 2.94 9.77 -18.67
C PRO A 173 2.21 10.15 -17.37
N LEU A 174 2.67 9.66 -16.23
CA LEU A 174 2.09 9.93 -14.91
C LEU A 174 2.82 11.07 -14.19
N ALA A 175 4.01 11.47 -14.66
CA ALA A 175 4.79 12.53 -14.03
C ALA A 175 4.07 13.88 -14.09
N LEU A 176 4.26 14.68 -13.04
CA LEU A 176 3.81 16.07 -12.99
C LEU A 176 4.91 16.97 -13.52
N ILE A 177 4.62 17.72 -14.57
CA ILE A 177 5.56 18.69 -15.15
C ILE A 177 5.24 20.08 -14.59
N VAL A 178 6.19 20.67 -13.86
CA VAL A 178 6.07 22.02 -13.29
C VAL A 178 7.25 22.85 -13.79
N GLY A 179 7.02 23.72 -14.77
CA GLY A 179 8.08 24.45 -15.45
C GLY A 179 9.08 23.52 -16.11
N ASN A 180 10.34 23.55 -15.68
CA ASN A 180 11.41 22.67 -16.19
C ASN A 180 11.66 21.43 -15.32
N HIS A 181 10.85 21.18 -14.30
CA HIS A 181 11.02 20.06 -13.40
C HIS A 181 9.99 18.96 -13.65
N VAL A 182 10.47 17.72 -13.71
CA VAL A 182 9.65 16.51 -13.83
C VAL A 182 9.58 15.86 -12.45
N ILE A 183 8.39 15.75 -11.91
CA ILE A 183 8.15 15.22 -10.56
C ILE A 183 7.36 13.92 -10.69
N GLY A 184 7.88 12.84 -10.11
CA GLY A 184 7.21 11.54 -10.11
C GLY A 184 5.88 11.57 -9.37
N PHE A 185 4.91 10.86 -9.91
CA PHE A 185 3.55 10.85 -9.35
C PHE A 185 3.46 10.25 -7.94
N ASP A 186 4.48 9.55 -7.46
CA ASP A 186 4.55 9.07 -6.07
C ASP A 186 4.56 10.20 -5.04
N ILE A 187 4.90 11.44 -5.43
CA ILE A 187 4.83 12.61 -4.56
C ILE A 187 3.42 12.84 -3.98
N PHE A 188 2.37 12.42 -4.72
CA PHE A 188 0.99 12.56 -4.27
C PHE A 188 0.65 11.71 -3.04
N ALA A 189 1.49 10.72 -2.71
CA ALA A 189 1.37 9.99 -1.45
C ALA A 189 1.50 10.90 -0.22
N ILE A 190 2.16 12.07 -0.33
CA ILE A 190 2.26 13.08 0.73
C ILE A 190 0.87 13.58 1.15
N CYS A 191 -0.11 13.56 0.25
CA CYS A 191 -1.50 13.90 0.56
C CYS A 191 -2.16 12.96 1.58
N ALA A 192 -1.55 11.82 1.91
CA ALA A 192 -2.01 10.96 3.01
C ALA A 192 -1.67 11.50 4.41
N ILE A 193 -0.79 12.52 4.53
CA ILE A 193 -0.37 13.09 5.82
C ILE A 193 -1.55 13.47 6.72
N PRO A 194 -2.55 14.26 6.27
CA PRO A 194 -3.67 14.62 7.14
C PRO A 194 -4.47 13.41 7.59
N LEU A 195 -4.61 12.40 6.74
CA LEU A 195 -5.37 11.19 7.06
C LEU A 195 -4.64 10.28 8.08
N ILE A 196 -3.31 10.28 8.06
CA ILE A 196 -2.48 9.45 8.94
C ILE A 196 -2.17 10.16 10.27
N PHE A 197 -1.87 11.46 10.21
CA PHE A 197 -1.29 12.19 11.34
C PHE A 197 -2.27 13.08 12.09
N ILE A 198 -3.46 13.39 11.51
CA ILE A 198 -4.53 14.08 12.21
C ILE A 198 -5.47 13.04 12.82
N LYS A 199 -5.82 13.22 14.09
CA LYS A 199 -6.80 12.35 14.76
C LYS A 199 -8.16 12.54 14.10
N THR A 200 -8.65 11.52 13.43
CA THR A 200 -10.01 11.46 12.93
C THR A 200 -10.80 10.47 13.78
N ALA A 201 -11.81 10.96 14.48
CA ALA A 201 -12.76 10.11 15.20
C ALA A 201 -13.72 9.48 14.18
N THR A 202 -13.38 8.32 13.64
CA THR A 202 -14.31 7.56 12.81
C THR A 202 -14.93 6.45 13.65
N ASN A 203 -16.24 6.53 13.90
CA ASN A 203 -17.01 5.48 14.57
C ASN A 203 -17.36 4.29 13.65
N ILE A 204 -16.74 4.19 12.49
CA ILE A 204 -17.05 3.15 11.50
C ILE A 204 -16.27 1.89 11.85
N LYS A 205 -16.98 0.91 12.41
CA LYS A 205 -16.43 -0.43 12.67
C LYS A 205 -16.54 -1.27 11.40
N ILE A 206 -15.41 -1.56 10.74
CA ILE A 206 -15.38 -2.46 9.60
C ILE A 206 -14.92 -3.85 10.03
N SER A 207 -15.61 -4.86 9.48
CA SER A 207 -15.21 -6.25 9.67
C SER A 207 -13.82 -6.48 9.10
N LYS A 208 -12.98 -7.23 9.85
CA LYS A 208 -11.68 -7.68 9.34
C LYS A 208 -11.78 -8.45 8.02
N TRP A 209 -12.87 -9.21 7.83
CA TRP A 209 -13.11 -9.95 6.59
C TRP A 209 -13.35 -9.03 5.40
N PHE A 210 -14.10 -7.93 5.60
CA PHE A 210 -14.28 -6.91 4.56
C PHE A 210 -12.93 -6.31 4.15
N PHE A 211 -12.06 -5.99 5.12
CA PHE A 211 -10.73 -5.44 4.86
C PHE A 211 -9.90 -6.33 3.93
N TYR A 212 -9.87 -7.64 4.18
CA TYR A 212 -9.10 -8.57 3.36
C TYR A 212 -9.79 -8.92 2.03
N SER A 213 -11.11 -9.09 2.02
CA SER A 213 -11.86 -9.53 0.84
C SER A 213 -12.05 -8.43 -0.19
N PHE A 214 -12.01 -7.17 0.21
CA PHE A 214 -12.22 -6.05 -0.71
C PHE A 214 -11.22 -6.08 -1.88
N TYR A 215 -9.95 -6.38 -1.58
CA TYR A 215 -8.90 -6.38 -2.60
C TYR A 215 -9.15 -7.41 -3.72
N PRO A 216 -9.32 -8.71 -3.47
CA PRO A 216 -9.61 -9.65 -4.56
C PRO A 216 -10.97 -9.40 -5.23
N ILE A 217 -11.98 -8.95 -4.49
CA ILE A 217 -13.33 -8.74 -5.04
C ILE A 217 -13.34 -7.58 -6.04
N HIS A 218 -12.77 -6.41 -5.70
CA HIS A 218 -12.77 -5.28 -6.62
C HIS A 218 -11.89 -5.52 -7.85
N LEU A 219 -10.79 -6.30 -7.73
CA LEU A 219 -9.99 -6.71 -8.89
C LEU A 219 -10.79 -7.63 -9.82
N LEU A 220 -11.54 -8.58 -9.28
CA LEU A 220 -12.44 -9.40 -10.07
C LEU A 220 -13.50 -8.55 -10.79
N LEU A 221 -14.08 -7.56 -10.10
CA LEU A 221 -15.05 -6.66 -10.72
C LEU A 221 -14.42 -5.85 -11.86
N ILE A 222 -13.20 -5.33 -11.67
CA ILE A 222 -12.46 -4.63 -12.72
C ILE A 222 -12.23 -5.55 -13.92
N PHE A 223 -11.80 -6.78 -13.70
CA PHE A 223 -11.62 -7.77 -14.77
C PHE A 223 -12.91 -8.02 -15.55
N ILE A 224 -14.04 -8.23 -14.85
CA ILE A 224 -15.35 -8.43 -15.48
C ILE A 224 -15.74 -7.20 -16.33
N VAL A 225 -15.58 -6.00 -15.80
CA VAL A 225 -15.87 -4.75 -16.52
C VAL A 225 -15.01 -4.64 -17.78
N ARG A 226 -13.70 -4.95 -17.71
CA ARG A 226 -12.81 -4.96 -18.87
C ARG A 226 -13.26 -5.95 -19.94
N LEU A 227 -13.70 -7.15 -19.55
CA LEU A 227 -14.25 -8.14 -20.48
C LEU A 227 -15.51 -7.62 -21.19
N LEU A 228 -16.42 -6.97 -20.46
CA LEU A 228 -17.65 -6.41 -21.02
C LEU A 228 -17.37 -5.25 -21.98
N LEU A 229 -16.37 -4.42 -21.67
CA LEU A 229 -15.96 -3.29 -22.51
C LEU A 229 -15.02 -3.71 -23.66
N LYS A 230 -14.57 -4.97 -23.71
CA LYS A 230 -13.62 -5.52 -24.70
C LYS A 230 -12.28 -4.76 -24.77
N ILE A 231 -11.77 -4.30 -23.61
CA ILE A 231 -10.51 -3.56 -23.49
C ILE A 231 -9.43 -4.38 -22.75
#